data_2d3eba8dd9ac58e65d31cb92ec29adcf
#
_entry.id   2d3eba8dd9ac58e65d31cb92ec29adcf
#
_cell.length_a   1.000
_cell.length_b   1.000
_cell.length_c   1.000
_cell.angle_alpha   90.00
_cell.angle_beta   90.00
_cell.angle_gamma   90.00
#
_symmetry.space_group_name_H-M   'P 1'
#
loop_
_entity.id
_entity.type
_entity.pdbx_description
1 polymer ?
#
loop_
_entity_poly.entity_id
_entity_poly.type
_entity_poly.pdbx_seq_one_letter_code
_entity_poly.pdbx_strand_id
1 'polypeptide(L)'
;MTFTESRMSIKGRMPTVGPTAPWSLIVGPALPRQTPSPMELRHLRYFVRIVEAGSFSRAAATIHVAQPALSQQIAELEKELGVSLLHRSARGVRPTAAGETLYREAAAILQQMEQLPGKVRSTGGETQGAVNLGMTSTLAAHLSGPVIEACRAALPRVTLRLITGHSLLIAARIEARTLDFGVVFEDERDPLPGFLRQPLLRQRLFLVRRKHRHKQVAASLADLAALPLVMPAHPNVTRAVLDRAFATVGVIPTIAAEADTLFSIVAAVQSGTGHAILPMADMSGMPGHTALVAMPIEPPLWVTASILMPTDAPLSSAADAVRDLLAGFIARWLVANPASGMQSVSEDEP
;
A
#
# COMPACT_ATOMS: atom_id res chain seq x y z
N MET A 1 -66.47 -26.77 -21.34
CA MET A 1 -65.55 -27.87 -21.67
C MET A 1 -64.82 -28.20 -20.37
N THR A 2 -65.24 -29.27 -19.79
CA THR A 2 -64.89 -29.97 -18.57
C THR A 2 -63.51 -30.63 -18.71
N PHE A 3 -62.62 -30.43 -17.75
CA PHE A 3 -61.50 -31.38 -17.57
C PHE A 3 -61.41 -31.80 -16.09
N THR A 4 -61.43 -33.08 -15.96
CA THR A 4 -61.63 -33.96 -14.82
C THR A 4 -60.39 -34.04 -13.92
N GLU A 5 -60.59 -33.93 -12.62
CA GLU A 5 -59.61 -34.32 -11.56
C GLU A 5 -59.37 -35.83 -11.57
N SER A 6 -58.14 -36.26 -11.55
CA SER A 6 -57.76 -37.63 -11.29
C SER A 6 -56.93 -37.71 -10.00
N ARG A 7 -57.58 -38.05 -8.88
CA ARG A 7 -56.95 -38.40 -7.62
C ARG A 7 -56.32 -39.79 -7.70
N MET A 8 -55.02 -39.85 -7.54
CA MET A 8 -54.30 -41.10 -7.38
C MET A 8 -53.91 -41.30 -5.89
N SER A 9 -54.65 -42.18 -5.23
CA SER A 9 -54.46 -42.61 -3.83
C SER A 9 -53.38 -43.67 -3.77
N ILE A 10 -52.24 -43.39 -3.15
CA ILE A 10 -51.24 -44.37 -2.82
C ILE A 10 -51.30 -44.62 -1.29
N LYS A 11 -51.97 -45.72 -0.94
CA LYS A 11 -51.86 -46.31 0.40
C LYS A 11 -50.54 -47.08 0.50
N GLY A 12 -49.52 -46.49 1.10
CA GLY A 12 -48.32 -47.16 1.55
C GLY A 12 -48.34 -47.39 3.02
N ARG A 13 -48.40 -48.66 3.46
CA ARG A 13 -48.30 -49.06 4.87
C ARG A 13 -46.93 -48.65 5.43
N MET A 14 -46.90 -47.87 6.52
CA MET A 14 -45.71 -47.69 7.35
C MET A 14 -45.39 -49.00 8.10
N PRO A 15 -44.14 -49.45 8.13
CA PRO A 15 -43.73 -50.52 9.00
C PRO A 15 -43.57 -49.92 10.43
N THR A 16 -44.25 -50.52 11.41
CA THR A 16 -44.09 -50.31 12.85
C THR A 16 -42.69 -50.76 13.27
N VAL A 17 -41.82 -49.83 13.63
CA VAL A 17 -40.54 -50.11 14.28
C VAL A 17 -40.77 -50.32 15.75
N GLY A 18 -40.53 -51.57 16.22
CA GLY A 18 -40.57 -51.96 17.62
C GLY A 18 -39.41 -51.36 18.44
N PRO A 19 -39.59 -51.17 19.75
CA PRO A 19 -38.54 -50.63 20.60
C PRO A 19 -37.56 -51.74 20.96
N THR A 20 -36.30 -51.62 20.61
CA THR A 20 -35.08 -52.16 21.22
C THR A 20 -33.99 -52.43 20.19
N ALA A 21 -33.18 -51.41 19.93
CA ALA A 21 -31.82 -51.60 19.52
C ALA A 21 -30.91 -50.69 20.35
N PRO A 22 -29.89 -51.19 21.05
CA PRO A 22 -29.02 -50.37 21.87
C PRO A 22 -28.14 -49.51 20.95
N TRP A 23 -28.13 -48.20 21.21
CA TRP A 23 -27.34 -47.18 20.52
C TRP A 23 -25.82 -47.33 20.70
N SER A 24 -25.33 -48.46 21.22
CA SER A 24 -23.93 -48.66 21.58
C SER A 24 -23.01 -49.21 20.46
N LEU A 25 -23.49 -49.35 19.21
CA LEU A 25 -22.71 -49.98 18.14
C LEU A 25 -22.51 -49.14 16.87
N ILE A 26 -22.68 -47.81 16.92
CA ILE A 26 -22.26 -46.89 15.84
C ILE A 26 -21.19 -45.92 16.41
N VAL A 27 -20.20 -46.48 17.08
CA VAL A 27 -18.92 -45.81 17.25
C VAL A 27 -18.03 -46.36 16.15
N GLY A 28 -18.09 -45.76 14.94
CA GLY A 28 -17.07 -45.93 13.96
C GLY A 28 -15.69 -45.54 14.54
N PRO A 29 -14.58 -45.99 13.95
CA PRO A 29 -13.26 -45.67 14.49
C PRO A 29 -13.21 -44.16 14.73
N ALA A 30 -12.90 -43.77 15.94
CA ALA A 30 -12.77 -42.36 16.33
C ALA A 30 -11.88 -41.69 15.27
N LEU A 31 -12.44 -40.72 14.54
CA LEU A 31 -11.65 -39.85 13.68
C LEU A 31 -10.46 -39.39 14.52
N PRO A 32 -9.23 -39.47 14.00
CA PRO A 32 -8.08 -38.99 14.75
C PRO A 32 -8.44 -37.58 15.23
N ARG A 33 -8.37 -37.36 16.54
CA ARG A 33 -8.55 -36.05 17.12
C ARG A 33 -7.61 -35.14 16.36
N GLN A 34 -8.16 -34.34 15.43
CA GLN A 34 -7.40 -33.22 14.87
C GLN A 34 -6.99 -32.42 16.10
N THR A 35 -5.72 -32.49 16.45
CA THR A 35 -5.13 -31.57 17.39
C THR A 35 -5.55 -30.19 16.87
N PRO A 36 -6.22 -29.35 17.69
CA PRO A 36 -6.61 -28.03 17.25
C PRO A 36 -5.38 -27.38 16.64
N SER A 37 -5.53 -26.79 15.47
CA SER A 37 -4.43 -26.04 14.85
C SER A 37 -3.94 -25.06 15.88
N PRO A 38 -2.73 -25.17 16.40
CA PRO A 38 -2.30 -24.40 17.54
C PRO A 38 -2.08 -22.93 17.20
N MET A 39 -1.97 -22.57 15.89
CA MET A 39 -1.81 -21.19 15.46
C MET A 39 -3.12 -20.40 15.59
N GLU A 40 -3.16 -19.46 16.51
CA GLU A 40 -4.28 -18.55 16.72
C GLU A 40 -3.97 -17.14 16.19
N LEU A 41 -5.00 -16.36 15.91
CA LEU A 41 -4.87 -14.96 15.48
C LEU A 41 -4.06 -14.09 16.45
N ARG A 42 -4.07 -14.42 17.75
CA ARG A 42 -3.24 -13.72 18.73
C ARG A 42 -1.75 -13.93 18.45
N HIS A 43 -1.32 -15.12 17.99
CA HIS A 43 0.07 -15.42 17.65
C HIS A 43 0.51 -14.59 16.46
N LEU A 44 -0.32 -14.47 15.40
CA LEU A 44 -0.07 -13.61 14.25
C LEU A 44 0.07 -12.13 14.68
N ARG A 45 -0.84 -11.66 15.54
CA ARG A 45 -0.80 -10.29 16.06
C ARG A 45 0.48 -10.02 16.87
N TYR A 46 0.87 -10.94 17.72
CA TYR A 46 2.09 -10.82 18.52
C TYR A 46 3.32 -10.81 17.66
N PHE A 47 3.39 -11.72 16.70
CA PHE A 47 4.52 -11.80 15.76
C PHE A 47 4.68 -10.50 14.95
N VAL A 48 3.60 -10.01 14.33
CA VAL A 48 3.62 -8.75 13.57
C VAL A 48 4.11 -7.59 14.45
N ARG A 49 3.61 -7.47 15.68
CA ARG A 49 4.03 -6.39 16.60
C ARG A 49 5.49 -6.48 17.01
N ILE A 50 6.04 -7.68 17.15
CA ILE A 50 7.47 -7.86 17.46
C ILE A 50 8.35 -7.42 16.29
N VAL A 51 7.99 -7.81 15.07
CA VAL A 51 8.71 -7.42 13.86
C VAL A 51 8.70 -5.89 13.68
N GLU A 52 7.53 -5.26 13.81
CA GLU A 52 7.36 -3.80 13.71
C GLU A 52 8.16 -3.05 14.79
N ALA A 53 8.12 -3.53 16.03
CA ALA A 53 8.86 -2.92 17.14
C ALA A 53 10.37 -3.19 17.08
N GLY A 54 10.81 -4.26 16.40
CA GLY A 54 12.19 -4.73 16.40
C GLY A 54 12.70 -5.14 17.78
N SER A 55 11.81 -5.38 18.75
CA SER A 55 12.17 -5.71 20.15
C SER A 55 10.97 -6.34 20.88
N PHE A 56 11.22 -7.46 21.58
CA PHE A 56 10.21 -8.09 22.42
C PHE A 56 9.69 -7.17 23.54
N SER A 57 10.59 -6.43 24.20
CA SER A 57 10.20 -5.56 25.31
C SER A 57 9.34 -4.38 24.83
N ARG A 58 9.69 -3.77 23.69
CA ARG A 58 8.88 -2.70 23.10
C ARG A 58 7.53 -3.19 22.62
N ALA A 59 7.49 -4.34 21.94
CA ALA A 59 6.24 -4.96 21.52
C ALA A 59 5.34 -5.28 22.72
N ALA A 60 5.89 -5.93 23.76
CA ALA A 60 5.17 -6.28 24.97
C ALA A 60 4.54 -5.07 25.67
N ALA A 61 5.28 -3.96 25.75
CA ALA A 61 4.76 -2.70 26.29
C ALA A 61 3.59 -2.13 25.46
N THR A 62 3.69 -2.20 24.12
CA THR A 62 2.65 -1.69 23.19
C THR A 62 1.33 -2.49 23.29
N ILE A 63 1.41 -3.81 23.48
CA ILE A 63 0.25 -4.69 23.53
C ILE A 63 -0.17 -5.06 24.96
N HIS A 64 0.45 -4.45 25.98
CA HIS A 64 0.14 -4.63 27.41
C HIS A 64 0.21 -6.08 27.89
N VAL A 65 1.23 -6.83 27.47
CA VAL A 65 1.50 -8.19 27.93
C VAL A 65 2.87 -8.31 28.57
N ALA A 66 3.10 -9.35 29.38
CA ALA A 66 4.41 -9.62 29.94
C ALA A 66 5.36 -10.13 28.86
N GLN A 67 6.57 -9.57 28.77
CA GLN A 67 7.58 -9.96 27.76
C GLN A 67 7.92 -11.47 27.79
N PRO A 68 8.04 -12.15 28.94
CA PRO A 68 8.26 -13.60 28.97
C PRO A 68 7.10 -14.40 28.31
N ALA A 69 5.86 -13.99 28.54
CA ALA A 69 4.70 -14.64 27.92
C ALA A 69 4.70 -14.45 26.40
N LEU A 70 5.02 -13.23 25.93
CA LEU A 70 5.16 -12.95 24.51
C LEU A 70 6.27 -13.79 23.85
N SER A 71 7.40 -13.94 24.53
CA SER A 71 8.53 -14.76 24.04
C SER A 71 8.17 -16.24 23.98
N GLN A 72 7.40 -16.74 24.96
CA GLN A 72 6.91 -18.11 24.98
C GLN A 72 5.96 -18.39 23.82
N GLN A 73 4.99 -17.50 23.58
CA GLN A 73 4.02 -17.67 22.47
C GLN A 73 4.69 -17.72 21.11
N ILE A 74 5.76 -16.93 20.89
CA ILE A 74 6.52 -17.00 19.64
C ILE A 74 7.33 -18.29 19.56
N ALA A 75 7.92 -18.77 20.66
CA ALA A 75 8.63 -20.05 20.66
C ALA A 75 7.70 -21.24 20.37
N GLU A 76 6.47 -21.19 20.86
CA GLU A 76 5.43 -22.17 20.56
C GLU A 76 5.05 -22.11 19.07
N LEU A 77 4.88 -20.92 18.49
CA LEU A 77 4.62 -20.73 17.05
C LEU A 77 5.78 -21.24 16.17
N GLU A 78 7.04 -20.94 16.54
CA GLU A 78 8.23 -21.45 15.84
C GLU A 78 8.31 -22.98 15.89
N LYS A 79 7.99 -23.56 17.04
CA LYS A 79 7.95 -25.02 17.24
C LYS A 79 6.86 -25.67 16.38
N GLU A 80 5.69 -25.05 16.30
CA GLU A 80 4.57 -25.54 15.50
C GLU A 80 4.88 -25.52 14.01
N LEU A 81 5.44 -24.42 13.52
CA LEU A 81 5.81 -24.25 12.12
C LEU A 81 7.09 -25.00 11.76
N GLY A 82 7.84 -25.49 12.75
CA GLY A 82 9.09 -26.24 12.55
C GLY A 82 10.23 -25.37 12.02
N VAL A 83 10.12 -24.05 12.08
CA VAL A 83 11.11 -23.09 11.56
C VAL A 83 11.30 -21.92 12.52
N SER A 84 12.52 -21.39 12.57
CA SER A 84 12.78 -20.13 13.28
C SER A 84 12.26 -18.95 12.46
N LEU A 85 11.51 -18.08 13.12
CA LEU A 85 10.92 -16.90 12.51
C LEU A 85 11.72 -15.63 12.78
N LEU A 86 12.47 -15.60 13.87
CA LEU A 86 13.16 -14.40 14.35
C LEU A 86 14.65 -14.67 14.66
N HIS A 87 15.50 -13.78 14.16
CA HIS A 87 16.87 -13.63 14.64
C HIS A 87 16.87 -12.73 15.87
N ARG A 88 17.39 -13.24 17.00
CA ARG A 88 17.54 -12.50 18.26
C ARG A 88 19.00 -12.10 18.46
N SER A 89 19.27 -10.84 18.70
CA SER A 89 20.61 -10.32 18.95
C SER A 89 20.59 -9.22 20.03
N ALA A 90 21.76 -8.83 20.52
CA ALA A 90 21.88 -7.68 21.42
C ALA A 90 21.42 -6.36 20.79
N ARG A 91 21.34 -6.29 19.44
CA ARG A 91 20.87 -5.13 18.70
C ARG A 91 19.35 -5.14 18.46
N GLY A 92 18.64 -6.16 18.91
CA GLY A 92 17.21 -6.31 18.75
C GLY A 92 16.79 -7.59 18.00
N VAL A 93 15.62 -7.53 17.41
CA VAL A 93 14.96 -8.66 16.73
C VAL A 93 14.77 -8.31 15.26
N ARG A 94 15.09 -9.27 14.38
CA ARG A 94 14.83 -9.19 12.94
C ARG A 94 14.19 -10.50 12.46
N PRO A 95 13.27 -10.45 11.48
CA PRO A 95 12.72 -11.67 10.91
C PRO A 95 13.76 -12.47 10.13
N THR A 96 13.61 -13.80 10.10
CA THR A 96 14.27 -14.69 9.14
C THR A 96 13.55 -14.63 7.79
N ALA A 97 14.00 -15.33 6.74
CA ALA A 97 13.29 -15.45 5.48
C ALA A 97 11.86 -16.04 5.67
N ALA A 98 11.73 -17.06 6.54
CA ALA A 98 10.42 -17.62 6.93
C ALA A 98 9.60 -16.58 7.71
N GLY A 99 10.26 -15.80 8.59
CA GLY A 99 9.64 -14.72 9.34
C GLY A 99 9.12 -13.59 8.45
N GLU A 100 9.85 -13.20 7.41
CA GLU A 100 9.38 -12.21 6.41
C GLU A 100 8.13 -12.70 5.68
N THR A 101 8.10 -13.99 5.30
CA THR A 101 6.92 -14.59 4.69
C THR A 101 5.74 -14.58 5.65
N LEU A 102 5.93 -15.07 6.89
CA LEU A 102 4.86 -15.04 7.89
C LEU A 102 4.40 -13.61 8.20
N TYR A 103 5.31 -12.62 8.23
CA TYR A 103 4.95 -11.23 8.48
C TYR A 103 3.97 -10.69 7.42
N ARG A 104 4.25 -10.94 6.14
CA ARG A 104 3.37 -10.52 5.04
C ARG A 104 2.00 -11.16 5.14
N GLU A 105 1.97 -12.49 5.28
CA GLU A 105 0.71 -13.24 5.35
C GLU A 105 -0.11 -12.90 6.61
N ALA A 106 0.55 -12.82 7.76
CA ALA A 106 -0.10 -12.45 9.03
C ALA A 106 -0.65 -11.02 9.00
N ALA A 107 0.08 -10.06 8.46
CA ALA A 107 -0.38 -8.69 8.29
C ALA A 107 -1.64 -8.62 7.41
N ALA A 108 -1.65 -9.36 6.30
CA ALA A 108 -2.81 -9.45 5.40
C ALA A 108 -4.05 -10.05 6.10
N ILE A 109 -3.89 -11.17 6.82
CA ILE A 109 -4.99 -11.81 7.57
C ILE A 109 -5.56 -10.86 8.63
N LEU A 110 -4.70 -10.21 9.40
CA LEU A 110 -5.12 -9.28 10.44
C LEU A 110 -5.87 -8.07 9.86
N GLN A 111 -5.43 -7.54 8.74
CA GLN A 111 -6.11 -6.46 8.03
C GLN A 111 -7.47 -6.89 7.50
N GLN A 112 -7.57 -8.07 6.88
CA GLN A 112 -8.86 -8.62 6.43
C GLN A 112 -9.85 -8.75 7.58
N MET A 113 -9.39 -9.19 8.76
CA MET A 113 -10.23 -9.23 9.95
C MET A 113 -10.68 -7.85 10.43
N GLU A 114 -9.81 -6.84 10.41
CA GLU A 114 -10.18 -5.47 10.75
C GLU A 114 -11.24 -4.90 9.81
N GLN A 115 -11.21 -5.29 8.53
CA GLN A 115 -12.18 -4.85 7.52
C GLN A 115 -13.51 -5.62 7.57
N LEU A 116 -13.52 -6.85 8.09
CA LEU A 116 -14.69 -7.73 8.05
C LEU A 116 -15.96 -7.10 8.65
N PRO A 117 -15.92 -6.42 9.82
CA PRO A 117 -17.11 -5.76 10.36
C PRO A 117 -17.68 -4.68 9.43
N GLY A 118 -16.80 -3.93 8.72
CA GLY A 118 -17.22 -2.94 7.74
C GLY A 118 -17.90 -3.59 6.53
N LYS A 119 -17.30 -4.66 5.98
CA LYS A 119 -17.85 -5.42 4.85
C LYS A 119 -19.22 -6.01 5.16
N VAL A 120 -19.40 -6.57 6.37
CA VAL A 120 -20.68 -7.14 6.81
C VAL A 120 -21.75 -6.07 7.01
N ARG A 121 -21.40 -4.90 7.56
CA ARG A 121 -22.36 -3.81 7.78
C ARG A 121 -22.72 -3.06 6.49
N SER A 122 -21.82 -2.99 5.51
CA SER A 122 -22.08 -2.31 4.22
C SER A 122 -23.14 -3.01 3.36
N THR A 123 -23.53 -4.26 3.67
CA THR A 123 -24.70 -4.91 3.05
C THR A 123 -26.03 -4.17 3.34
N GLY A 124 -26.04 -3.21 4.28
CA GLY A 124 -27.18 -2.34 4.61
C GLY A 124 -27.24 -1.01 3.85
N GLY A 125 -26.41 -0.77 2.81
CA GLY A 125 -26.49 0.41 1.94
C GLY A 125 -25.66 1.62 2.38
N GLU A 126 -25.01 1.61 3.55
CA GLU A 126 -24.16 2.72 3.99
C GLU A 126 -22.67 2.37 3.87
N THR A 127 -21.92 3.26 3.20
CA THR A 127 -20.46 3.14 3.06
C THR A 127 -19.76 3.46 4.37
N GLN A 128 -19.16 2.43 5.00
CA GLN A 128 -18.44 2.57 6.28
C GLN A 128 -17.29 1.58 6.41
N GLY A 129 -16.30 1.91 7.22
CA GLY A 129 -15.16 1.04 7.52
C GLY A 129 -13.83 1.78 7.48
N ALA A 130 -12.72 1.03 7.68
CA ALA A 130 -11.38 1.57 7.54
C ALA A 130 -10.87 1.34 6.11
N VAL A 131 -10.21 2.35 5.54
CA VAL A 131 -9.53 2.28 4.23
C VAL A 131 -8.08 2.69 4.41
N ASN A 132 -7.17 1.80 4.01
CA ASN A 132 -5.73 2.03 4.05
C ASN A 132 -5.25 2.42 2.65
N LEU A 133 -5.00 3.70 2.44
CA LEU A 133 -4.55 4.29 1.18
C LEU A 133 -3.04 4.52 1.20
N GLY A 134 -2.32 3.99 0.21
CA GLY A 134 -0.93 4.35 -0.05
C GLY A 134 -0.83 5.56 -0.98
N MET A 135 0.13 6.45 -0.76
CA MET A 135 0.41 7.55 -1.69
C MET A 135 1.90 7.87 -1.71
N THR A 136 2.46 8.11 -2.91
CA THR A 136 3.86 8.55 -3.00
C THR A 136 4.07 9.87 -2.30
N SER A 137 5.23 10.04 -1.65
CA SER A 137 5.50 11.19 -0.77
C SER A 137 5.34 12.54 -1.46
N THR A 138 5.68 12.62 -2.76
CA THR A 138 5.55 13.86 -3.54
C THR A 138 4.09 14.21 -3.86
N LEU A 139 3.25 13.21 -4.18
CA LEU A 139 1.80 13.42 -4.33
C LEU A 139 1.16 13.77 -2.99
N ALA A 140 1.54 13.06 -1.93
CA ALA A 140 1.01 13.29 -0.59
C ALA A 140 1.29 14.70 -0.06
N ALA A 141 2.42 15.30 -0.43
CA ALA A 141 2.76 16.67 -0.05
C ALA A 141 1.70 17.70 -0.49
N HIS A 142 0.99 17.43 -1.59
CA HIS A 142 -0.05 18.32 -2.12
C HIS A 142 -1.47 17.82 -1.88
N LEU A 143 -1.67 16.50 -1.95
CA LEU A 143 -3.00 15.91 -2.02
C LEU A 143 -3.52 15.38 -0.69
N SER A 144 -2.64 15.08 0.29
CA SER A 144 -3.09 14.41 1.53
C SER A 144 -4.12 15.22 2.31
N GLY A 145 -3.87 16.50 2.57
CA GLY A 145 -4.81 17.37 3.28
C GLY A 145 -6.17 17.47 2.58
N PRO A 146 -6.21 17.93 1.33
CA PRO A 146 -7.45 18.02 0.56
C PRO A 146 -8.20 16.69 0.41
N VAL A 147 -7.50 15.58 0.22
CA VAL A 147 -8.12 14.24 0.10
C VAL A 147 -8.73 13.80 1.43
N ILE A 148 -8.03 13.99 2.55
CA ILE A 148 -8.56 13.67 3.88
C ILE A 148 -9.83 14.48 4.16
N GLU A 149 -9.82 15.78 3.84
CA GLU A 149 -10.98 16.65 4.02
C GLU A 149 -12.17 16.23 3.14
N ALA A 150 -11.92 15.94 1.86
CA ALA A 150 -12.94 15.45 0.94
C ALA A 150 -13.55 14.12 1.40
N CYS A 151 -12.71 13.18 1.88
CA CYS A 151 -13.19 11.92 2.43
C CYS A 151 -14.04 12.14 3.69
N ARG A 152 -13.59 13.01 4.60
CA ARG A 152 -14.36 13.32 5.83
C ARG A 152 -15.71 13.94 5.53
N ALA A 153 -15.80 14.79 4.51
CA ALA A 153 -17.05 15.45 4.11
C ALA A 153 -18.02 14.50 3.39
N ALA A 154 -17.53 13.70 2.43
CA ALA A 154 -18.35 12.83 1.59
C ALA A 154 -18.61 11.44 2.19
N LEU A 155 -17.71 10.94 3.01
CA LEU A 155 -17.71 9.58 3.57
C LEU A 155 -17.49 9.60 5.10
N PRO A 156 -18.40 10.22 5.88
CA PRO A 156 -18.16 10.52 7.31
C PRO A 156 -18.02 9.28 8.20
N ARG A 157 -18.43 8.09 7.72
CA ARG A 157 -18.30 6.81 8.44
C ARG A 157 -17.11 5.97 7.97
N VAL A 158 -16.31 6.52 7.03
CA VAL A 158 -15.06 5.89 6.59
C VAL A 158 -13.89 6.48 7.36
N THR A 159 -13.09 5.61 7.95
CA THR A 159 -11.82 6.02 8.56
C THR A 159 -10.71 5.84 7.54
N LEU A 160 -10.23 6.94 6.96
CA LEU A 160 -9.10 6.92 6.03
C LEU A 160 -7.78 6.87 6.80
N ARG A 161 -6.95 5.88 6.51
CA ARG A 161 -5.56 5.76 6.96
C ARG A 161 -4.65 5.99 5.75
N LEU A 162 -3.92 7.09 5.74
CA LEU A 162 -3.01 7.44 4.67
C LEU A 162 -1.56 7.07 5.05
N ILE A 163 -0.91 6.29 4.19
CA ILE A 163 0.46 5.83 4.36
C ILE A 163 1.28 6.34 3.18
N THR A 164 2.42 6.96 3.47
CA THR A 164 3.30 7.53 2.45
C THR A 164 4.58 6.72 2.27
N GLY A 165 5.11 6.72 1.06
CA GLY A 165 6.35 6.02 0.73
C GLY A 165 6.76 6.22 -0.72
N HIS A 166 7.74 5.45 -1.19
CA HIS A 166 8.03 5.34 -2.63
C HIS A 166 7.14 4.27 -3.28
N SER A 167 7.01 4.32 -4.62
CA SER A 167 6.06 3.47 -5.37
C SER A 167 6.19 1.99 -5.08
N LEU A 168 7.42 1.45 -5.07
CA LEU A 168 7.66 0.02 -4.82
C LEU A 168 7.29 -0.42 -3.40
N LEU A 169 7.50 0.44 -2.40
CA LEU A 169 7.07 0.14 -1.03
C LEU A 169 5.53 0.07 -0.94
N ILE A 170 4.84 1.00 -1.62
CA ILE A 170 3.38 1.01 -1.66
C ILE A 170 2.88 -0.24 -2.40
N ALA A 171 3.45 -0.57 -3.56
CA ALA A 171 3.12 -1.76 -4.33
C ALA A 171 3.29 -3.04 -3.48
N ALA A 172 4.43 -3.21 -2.80
CA ALA A 172 4.67 -4.35 -1.92
C ALA A 172 3.65 -4.43 -0.76
N ARG A 173 3.18 -3.30 -0.24
CA ARG A 173 2.14 -3.27 0.80
C ARG A 173 0.74 -3.58 0.28
N ILE A 174 0.43 -3.25 -0.99
CA ILE A 174 -0.82 -3.67 -1.63
C ILE A 174 -0.79 -5.19 -1.85
N GLU A 175 0.33 -5.72 -2.34
CA GLU A 175 0.56 -7.16 -2.50
C GLU A 175 0.43 -7.91 -1.16
N ALA A 176 1.04 -7.38 -0.11
CA ALA A 176 0.94 -7.90 1.26
C ALA A 176 -0.43 -7.63 1.93
N ARG A 177 -1.40 -7.06 1.23
CA ARG A 177 -2.74 -6.74 1.77
C ARG A 177 -2.74 -5.83 3.01
N THR A 178 -1.68 -5.06 3.23
CA THR A 178 -1.61 -4.04 4.28
C THR A 178 -2.06 -2.66 3.82
N LEU A 179 -2.28 -2.50 2.51
CA LEU A 179 -3.00 -1.39 1.88
C LEU A 179 -4.13 -1.94 1.03
N ASP A 180 -5.23 -1.21 0.95
CA ASP A 180 -6.37 -1.54 0.08
C ASP A 180 -6.03 -1.21 -1.37
N PHE A 181 -5.45 -0.04 -1.60
CA PHE A 181 -4.95 0.44 -2.88
C PHE A 181 -3.95 1.59 -2.66
N GLY A 182 -3.31 2.04 -3.73
CA GLY A 182 -2.36 3.15 -3.63
C GLY A 182 -2.27 3.99 -4.87
N VAL A 183 -1.89 5.27 -4.72
CA VAL A 183 -1.54 6.17 -5.81
C VAL A 183 -0.03 6.27 -5.88
N VAL A 184 0.54 5.76 -6.95
CA VAL A 184 1.98 5.65 -7.14
C VAL A 184 2.41 6.26 -8.47
N PHE A 185 3.67 6.65 -8.55
CA PHE A 185 4.30 6.92 -9.85
C PHE A 185 4.75 5.61 -10.48
N GLU A 186 4.51 5.49 -11.76
CA GLU A 186 4.98 4.42 -12.63
C GLU A 186 5.79 5.01 -13.79
N ASP A 187 6.67 4.20 -14.33
CA ASP A 187 7.25 4.43 -15.62
C ASP A 187 6.33 3.84 -16.69
N GLU A 188 5.92 4.63 -17.66
CA GLU A 188 5.05 4.16 -18.76
C GLU A 188 5.68 3.01 -19.56
N ARG A 189 7.01 2.97 -19.63
CA ARG A 189 7.77 1.96 -20.37
C ARG A 189 7.99 0.67 -19.59
N ASP A 190 7.89 0.74 -18.26
CA ASP A 190 8.12 -0.40 -17.37
C ASP A 190 7.15 -0.29 -16.18
N PRO A 191 5.84 -0.51 -16.42
CA PRO A 191 4.84 -0.41 -15.38
C PRO A 191 4.98 -1.56 -14.39
N LEU A 192 4.64 -1.30 -13.12
CA LEU A 192 4.71 -2.28 -12.03
C LEU A 192 3.78 -3.49 -12.33
N PRO A 193 4.32 -4.72 -12.45
CA PRO A 193 3.50 -5.89 -12.80
C PRO A 193 2.60 -6.32 -11.63
N GLY A 194 1.55 -7.10 -11.93
CA GLY A 194 0.74 -7.78 -10.92
C GLY A 194 -0.38 -6.93 -10.29
N PHE A 195 -0.71 -5.77 -10.86
CA PHE A 195 -1.76 -4.89 -10.35
C PHE A 195 -2.80 -4.56 -11.42
N LEU A 196 -4.05 -4.38 -10.99
CA LEU A 196 -5.01 -3.57 -11.74
C LEU A 196 -4.60 -2.12 -11.59
N ARG A 197 -4.61 -1.39 -12.69
CA ARG A 197 -4.20 0.01 -12.69
C ARG A 197 -5.23 0.92 -13.34
N GLN A 198 -5.35 2.10 -12.77
CA GLN A 198 -6.11 3.20 -13.32
C GLN A 198 -5.22 4.42 -13.39
N PRO A 199 -4.71 4.77 -14.59
CA PRO A 199 -3.93 6.00 -14.77
C PRO A 199 -4.77 7.22 -14.39
N LEU A 200 -4.15 8.19 -13.70
CA LEU A 200 -4.81 9.41 -13.24
C LEU A 200 -4.25 10.66 -13.93
N LEU A 201 -2.92 10.77 -13.97
CA LEU A 201 -2.23 11.95 -14.48
C LEU A 201 -0.80 11.61 -14.89
N ARG A 202 -0.21 12.42 -15.76
CA ARG A 202 1.23 12.48 -16.01
C ARG A 202 1.84 13.65 -15.23
N GLN A 203 2.96 13.40 -14.58
CA GLN A 203 3.69 14.41 -13.83
C GLN A 203 5.06 14.65 -14.46
N ARG A 204 5.34 15.89 -14.81
CA ARG A 204 6.65 16.30 -15.29
C ARG A 204 7.67 16.31 -14.16
N LEU A 205 8.91 15.94 -14.46
CA LEU A 205 10.05 16.07 -13.55
C LEU A 205 10.66 17.47 -13.63
N PHE A 206 11.09 17.98 -12.48
CA PHE A 206 11.68 19.31 -12.34
C PHE A 206 13.02 19.22 -11.61
N LEU A 207 13.96 20.06 -12.02
CA LEU A 207 15.17 20.32 -11.25
C LEU A 207 14.81 21.22 -10.05
N VAL A 208 14.97 20.71 -8.84
CA VAL A 208 14.78 21.44 -7.59
C VAL A 208 16.13 21.89 -7.05
N ARG A 209 16.27 23.17 -6.80
CA ARG A 209 17.50 23.80 -6.28
C ARG A 209 17.22 24.98 -5.38
N ARG A 210 18.24 25.46 -4.66
CA ARG A 210 18.18 26.73 -3.95
C ARG A 210 18.00 27.89 -4.94
N LYS A 211 17.20 28.89 -4.56
CA LYS A 211 17.06 30.13 -5.33
C LYS A 211 18.40 30.84 -5.45
N HIS A 212 18.76 31.21 -6.65
CA HIS A 212 19.90 32.06 -6.98
C HIS A 212 19.41 33.30 -7.71
N ARG A 213 20.24 34.38 -7.70
CA ARG A 213 19.90 35.67 -8.35
C ARG A 213 19.78 35.59 -9.88
N HIS A 214 20.39 34.57 -10.52
CA HIS A 214 20.33 34.42 -11.98
C HIS A 214 19.11 33.59 -12.39
N LYS A 215 18.33 34.13 -13.33
CA LYS A 215 17.18 33.46 -13.94
C LYS A 215 17.67 32.49 -15.02
N GLN A 216 17.85 31.24 -14.68
CA GLN A 216 17.94 30.19 -15.68
C GLN A 216 16.50 29.67 -15.92
N VAL A 217 16.11 29.49 -17.20
CA VAL A 217 14.72 29.25 -17.56
C VAL A 217 14.41 27.73 -17.62
N ALA A 218 15.39 26.92 -18.07
CA ALA A 218 15.30 25.46 -18.15
C ALA A 218 16.71 24.86 -18.05
N ALA A 219 16.78 23.54 -17.80
CA ALA A 219 18.03 22.77 -17.77
C ALA A 219 17.96 21.60 -18.73
N SER A 220 19.04 21.35 -19.49
CA SER A 220 19.19 20.13 -20.30
C SER A 220 19.68 18.96 -19.45
N LEU A 221 19.54 17.73 -19.94
CA LEU A 221 20.09 16.54 -19.27
C LEU A 221 21.61 16.60 -19.14
N ALA A 222 22.30 17.19 -20.12
CA ALA A 222 23.74 17.37 -20.06
C ALA A 222 24.15 18.38 -18.97
N ASP A 223 23.40 19.49 -18.82
CA ASP A 223 23.64 20.44 -17.73
C ASP A 223 23.41 19.80 -16.37
N LEU A 224 22.36 18.96 -16.25
CA LEU A 224 22.05 18.25 -15.01
C LEU A 224 23.13 17.26 -14.60
N ALA A 225 23.75 16.57 -15.54
CA ALA A 225 24.82 15.59 -15.27
C ALA A 225 26.06 16.25 -14.64
N ALA A 226 26.32 17.52 -14.97
CA ALA A 226 27.45 18.28 -14.41
C ALA A 226 27.18 18.82 -13.00
N LEU A 227 25.93 18.78 -12.51
CA LEU A 227 25.56 19.24 -11.18
C LEU A 227 25.72 18.13 -10.13
N PRO A 228 26.10 18.48 -8.89
CA PRO A 228 26.02 17.52 -7.79
C PRO A 228 24.54 17.21 -7.49
N LEU A 229 24.09 15.98 -7.79
CA LEU A 229 22.70 15.58 -7.62
C LEU A 229 22.50 14.82 -6.31
N VAL A 230 21.40 15.12 -5.62
CA VAL A 230 20.83 14.32 -4.54
C VAL A 230 19.68 13.52 -5.13
N MET A 231 19.82 12.21 -5.21
CA MET A 231 18.89 11.32 -5.90
C MET A 231 18.23 10.32 -4.96
N PRO A 232 17.04 9.81 -5.31
CA PRO A 232 16.51 8.65 -4.62
C PRO A 232 17.46 7.45 -4.76
N ALA A 233 17.60 6.65 -3.69
CA ALA A 233 18.33 5.39 -3.74
C ALA A 233 17.56 4.34 -4.57
N HIS A 234 18.28 3.36 -5.10
CA HIS A 234 17.66 2.19 -5.72
C HIS A 234 17.04 1.23 -4.68
N PRO A 235 15.91 0.57 -5.01
CA PRO A 235 15.08 0.72 -6.20
C PRO A 235 14.06 1.87 -6.06
N ASN A 236 13.93 2.70 -7.09
CA ASN A 236 12.97 3.82 -7.11
C ASN A 236 12.56 4.13 -8.55
N VAL A 237 11.28 4.33 -8.83
CA VAL A 237 10.75 4.57 -10.18
C VAL A 237 11.31 5.87 -10.78
N THR A 238 11.31 6.98 -10.04
CA THR A 238 11.87 8.25 -10.53
C THR A 238 13.36 8.11 -10.84
N ARG A 239 14.11 7.37 -10.00
CA ARG A 239 15.53 7.07 -10.25
C ARG A 239 15.71 6.28 -11.55
N ALA A 240 14.91 5.23 -11.78
CA ALA A 240 15.00 4.42 -13.01
C ALA A 240 14.71 5.24 -14.27
N VAL A 241 13.73 6.15 -14.23
CA VAL A 241 13.44 7.08 -15.34
C VAL A 241 14.63 7.99 -15.61
N LEU A 242 15.24 8.55 -14.57
CA LEU A 242 16.40 9.43 -14.69
C LEU A 242 17.64 8.72 -15.21
N ASP A 243 17.98 7.56 -14.69
CA ASP A 243 19.12 6.75 -15.13
C ASP A 243 19.00 6.41 -16.61
N ARG A 244 17.81 6.05 -17.06
CA ARG A 244 17.51 5.80 -18.48
C ARG A 244 17.64 7.06 -19.33
N ALA A 245 17.15 8.20 -18.85
CA ALA A 245 17.26 9.47 -19.56
C ALA A 245 18.72 9.90 -19.70
N PHE A 246 19.54 9.80 -18.68
CA PHE A 246 20.97 10.09 -18.74
C PHE A 246 21.72 9.14 -19.69
N ALA A 247 21.40 7.84 -19.63
CA ALA A 247 21.98 6.85 -20.54
C ALA A 247 21.64 7.13 -22.02
N THR A 248 20.42 7.60 -22.32
CA THR A 248 20.01 7.94 -23.70
C THR A 248 20.85 9.07 -24.31
N VAL A 249 21.31 10.02 -23.50
CA VAL A 249 22.19 11.12 -23.96
C VAL A 249 23.68 10.84 -23.72
N GLY A 250 24.02 9.64 -23.22
CA GLY A 250 25.41 9.20 -23.03
C GLY A 250 26.16 9.93 -21.92
N VAL A 251 25.46 10.47 -20.90
CA VAL A 251 26.08 11.17 -19.78
C VAL A 251 25.91 10.40 -18.46
N ILE A 252 26.91 10.54 -17.59
CA ILE A 252 26.89 9.95 -16.23
C ILE A 252 26.68 11.09 -15.23
N PRO A 253 25.60 11.08 -14.43
CA PRO A 253 25.35 12.14 -13.46
C PRO A 253 26.34 12.07 -12.29
N THR A 254 26.71 13.23 -11.76
CA THR A 254 27.47 13.35 -10.51
C THR A 254 26.52 13.22 -9.32
N ILE A 255 26.57 12.09 -8.60
CA ILE A 255 25.72 11.84 -7.43
C ILE A 255 26.46 12.30 -6.17
N ALA A 256 25.97 13.38 -5.54
CA ALA A 256 26.51 13.91 -4.29
C ALA A 256 26.00 13.14 -3.08
N ALA A 257 24.74 12.66 -3.12
CA ALA A 257 24.13 11.85 -2.06
C ALA A 257 22.94 11.06 -2.59
N GLU A 258 22.61 9.97 -1.91
CA GLU A 258 21.37 9.23 -2.10
C GLU A 258 20.52 9.29 -0.83
N ALA A 259 19.21 9.45 -0.98
CA ALA A 259 18.27 9.51 0.14
C ALA A 259 16.91 8.94 -0.25
N ASP A 260 16.25 8.22 0.69
CA ASP A 260 15.00 7.50 0.40
C ASP A 260 13.73 8.31 0.60
N THR A 261 13.80 9.40 1.35
CA THR A 261 12.62 10.19 1.66
C THR A 261 12.65 11.55 0.98
N LEU A 262 11.48 12.02 0.52
CA LEU A 262 11.33 13.37 -0.03
C LEU A 262 11.89 14.44 0.92
N PHE A 263 11.62 14.29 2.23
CA PHE A 263 12.09 15.24 3.24
C PHE A 263 13.62 15.30 3.30
N SER A 264 14.31 14.15 3.29
CA SER A 264 15.78 14.10 3.33
C SER A 264 16.40 14.68 2.06
N ILE A 265 15.81 14.40 0.88
CA ILE A 265 16.26 14.96 -0.40
C ILE A 265 16.13 16.50 -0.37
N VAL A 266 14.96 17.00 0.02
CA VAL A 266 14.71 18.46 0.09
C VAL A 266 15.61 19.13 1.12
N ALA A 267 15.83 18.52 2.29
CA ALA A 267 16.73 19.05 3.31
C ALA A 267 18.18 19.14 2.79
N ALA A 268 18.66 18.13 2.05
CA ALA A 268 19.98 18.15 1.43
C ALA A 268 20.12 19.27 0.38
N VAL A 269 19.07 19.51 -0.41
CA VAL A 269 19.05 20.66 -1.35
C VAL A 269 19.07 21.98 -0.59
N GLN A 270 18.29 22.12 0.48
CA GLN A 270 18.26 23.32 1.31
C GLN A 270 19.60 23.63 1.99
N SER A 271 20.32 22.59 2.43
CA SER A 271 21.66 22.76 3.01
C SER A 271 22.74 23.13 1.98
N GLY A 272 22.44 22.98 0.68
CA GLY A 272 23.37 23.26 -0.41
C GLY A 272 24.28 22.08 -0.77
N THR A 273 23.96 20.87 -0.31
CA THR A 273 24.70 19.64 -0.67
C THR A 273 24.65 19.36 -2.18
N GLY A 274 23.53 19.70 -2.81
CA GLY A 274 23.34 19.47 -4.26
C GLY A 274 21.98 19.93 -4.74
N HIS A 275 21.57 19.35 -5.85
CA HIS A 275 20.30 19.61 -6.54
C HIS A 275 19.51 18.32 -6.62
N ALA A 276 18.18 18.37 -6.69
CA ALA A 276 17.35 17.19 -6.84
C ALA A 276 16.49 17.26 -8.11
N ILE A 277 16.10 16.09 -8.62
CA ILE A 277 15.12 15.98 -9.71
C ILE A 277 13.90 15.27 -9.14
N LEU A 278 12.77 15.99 -9.09
CA LEU A 278 11.56 15.52 -8.40
C LEU A 278 10.33 15.68 -9.31
N PRO A 279 9.33 14.79 -9.18
CA PRO A 279 8.03 14.92 -9.84
C PRO A 279 7.13 15.92 -9.11
N MET A 280 7.58 17.18 -8.99
CA MET A 280 6.81 18.26 -8.39
C MET A 280 7.33 19.63 -8.83
N ALA A 281 6.43 20.50 -9.26
CA ALA A 281 6.71 21.89 -9.62
C ALA A 281 6.54 22.85 -8.42
N ASP A 282 5.49 22.62 -7.63
CA ASP A 282 5.17 23.42 -6.46
C ASP A 282 5.86 22.86 -5.21
N MET A 283 6.63 23.69 -4.55
CA MET A 283 7.34 23.34 -3.33
C MET A 283 6.63 23.85 -2.06
N SER A 284 5.45 24.48 -2.19
CA SER A 284 4.75 25.16 -1.08
C SER A 284 4.41 24.23 0.10
N GLY A 285 4.19 22.94 -0.18
CA GLY A 285 3.98 21.91 0.85
C GLY A 285 5.23 21.51 1.64
N MET A 286 6.42 22.02 1.27
CA MET A 286 7.68 21.64 1.91
C MET A 286 8.18 22.70 2.90
N PRO A 287 8.67 22.31 4.09
CA PRO A 287 9.32 23.23 5.01
C PRO A 287 10.47 23.97 4.31
N GLY A 288 10.56 25.29 4.51
CA GLY A 288 11.61 26.11 3.91
C GLY A 288 11.53 26.28 2.38
N HIS A 289 10.38 26.02 1.78
CA HIS A 289 10.14 26.11 0.34
C HIS A 289 10.49 27.47 -0.25
N THR A 290 10.41 28.56 0.52
CA THR A 290 10.72 29.91 0.06
C THR A 290 12.16 30.06 -0.46
N ALA A 291 13.08 29.21 0.00
CA ALA A 291 14.47 29.15 -0.45
C ALA A 291 14.69 28.26 -1.69
N LEU A 292 13.66 27.57 -2.16
CA LEU A 292 13.74 26.61 -3.27
C LEU A 292 13.06 27.15 -4.53
N VAL A 293 13.47 26.60 -5.67
CA VAL A 293 12.83 26.80 -6.97
C VAL A 293 12.85 25.48 -7.72
N ALA A 294 11.73 25.15 -8.34
CA ALA A 294 11.62 24.07 -9.32
C ALA A 294 11.78 24.66 -10.72
N MET A 295 12.61 24.03 -11.54
CA MET A 295 12.89 24.44 -12.92
C MET A 295 12.53 23.30 -13.87
N PRO A 296 11.87 23.59 -15.00
CA PRO A 296 11.59 22.59 -16.01
C PRO A 296 12.87 22.02 -16.61
N ILE A 297 12.83 20.73 -16.94
CA ILE A 297 13.87 19.99 -17.66
C ILE A 297 13.45 19.91 -19.13
N GLU A 298 14.41 20.11 -20.05
CA GLU A 298 14.19 20.00 -21.49
C GLU A 298 15.17 19.00 -22.13
N PRO A 299 14.69 18.04 -22.93
CA PRO A 299 13.27 17.72 -23.15
C PRO A 299 12.58 17.25 -21.87
N PRO A 300 11.23 17.39 -21.80
CA PRO A 300 10.50 17.04 -20.58
C PRO A 300 10.57 15.53 -20.27
N LEU A 301 10.79 15.21 -19.01
CA LEU A 301 10.71 13.86 -18.48
C LEU A 301 9.41 13.70 -17.69
N TRP A 302 8.78 12.55 -17.85
CA TRP A 302 7.47 12.27 -17.27
C TRP A 302 7.45 10.98 -16.45
N VAL A 303 6.59 10.95 -15.45
CA VAL A 303 6.14 9.76 -14.76
C VAL A 303 4.61 9.78 -14.71
N THR A 304 3.97 8.62 -14.76
CA THR A 304 2.51 8.51 -14.67
C THR A 304 2.11 8.17 -13.26
N ALA A 305 1.18 8.92 -12.70
CA ALA A 305 0.53 8.58 -11.44
C ALA A 305 -0.68 7.70 -11.73
N SER A 306 -0.69 6.50 -11.15
CA SER A 306 -1.76 5.52 -11.32
C SER A 306 -2.29 5.08 -9.95
N ILE A 307 -3.59 4.76 -9.89
CA ILE A 307 -4.12 3.94 -8.81
C ILE A 307 -3.74 2.49 -9.09
N LEU A 308 -3.03 1.88 -8.15
CA LEU A 308 -2.76 0.44 -8.16
C LEU A 308 -3.71 -0.27 -7.20
N MET A 309 -4.32 -1.34 -7.70
CA MET A 309 -5.25 -2.19 -6.97
C MET A 309 -4.81 -3.66 -7.09
N PRO A 310 -5.13 -4.51 -6.11
CA PRO A 310 -4.87 -5.94 -6.21
C PRO A 310 -5.70 -6.58 -7.34
N THR A 311 -5.12 -7.59 -8.00
CA THR A 311 -5.77 -8.32 -9.10
C THR A 311 -6.67 -9.46 -8.63
N ASP A 312 -6.40 -10.02 -7.46
CA ASP A 312 -6.96 -11.28 -6.94
C ASP A 312 -8.12 -11.09 -5.95
N ALA A 313 -8.45 -9.83 -5.59
CA ALA A 313 -9.60 -9.54 -4.75
C ALA A 313 -10.20 -8.16 -5.06
N PRO A 314 -11.54 -8.05 -5.09
CA PRO A 314 -12.20 -6.77 -5.22
C PRO A 314 -11.94 -5.88 -3.99
N LEU A 315 -11.94 -4.58 -4.20
CA LEU A 315 -11.94 -3.61 -3.11
C LEU A 315 -13.21 -3.74 -2.27
N SER A 316 -13.14 -3.31 -1.02
CA SER A 316 -14.35 -3.15 -0.21
C SER A 316 -15.17 -1.96 -0.74
N SER A 317 -16.48 -1.91 -0.48
CA SER A 317 -17.33 -0.77 -0.88
C SER A 317 -16.81 0.57 -0.33
N ALA A 318 -16.20 0.58 0.85
CA ALA A 318 -15.55 1.76 1.40
C ALA A 318 -14.30 2.15 0.60
N ALA A 319 -13.47 1.18 0.22
CA ALA A 319 -12.26 1.43 -0.57
C ALA A 319 -12.60 1.86 -2.00
N ASP A 320 -13.63 1.28 -2.63
CA ASP A 320 -14.13 1.71 -3.93
C ASP A 320 -14.63 3.16 -3.88
N ALA A 321 -15.43 3.50 -2.86
CA ALA A 321 -15.94 4.87 -2.71
C ALA A 321 -14.81 5.90 -2.49
N VAL A 322 -13.76 5.54 -1.72
CA VAL A 322 -12.58 6.41 -1.55
C VAL A 322 -11.79 6.52 -2.85
N ARG A 323 -11.62 5.43 -3.61
CA ARG A 323 -10.96 5.44 -4.92
C ARG A 323 -11.67 6.37 -5.90
N ASP A 324 -13.00 6.25 -6.03
CA ASP A 324 -13.79 7.05 -6.96
C ASP A 324 -13.80 8.53 -6.56
N LEU A 325 -13.90 8.81 -5.25
CA LEU A 325 -13.78 10.16 -4.72
C LEU A 325 -12.42 10.77 -5.03
N LEU A 326 -11.34 9.99 -4.84
CA LEU A 326 -9.97 10.42 -5.11
C LEU A 326 -9.75 10.70 -6.60
N ALA A 327 -10.20 9.81 -7.49
CA ALA A 327 -10.10 10.01 -8.93
C ALA A 327 -10.84 11.28 -9.38
N GLY A 328 -12.08 11.46 -8.94
CA GLY A 328 -12.86 12.66 -9.20
C GLY A 328 -12.26 13.93 -8.59
N PHE A 329 -11.64 13.83 -7.40
CA PHE A 329 -10.94 14.95 -6.79
C PHE A 329 -9.72 15.37 -7.62
N ILE A 330 -8.86 14.42 -8.01
CA ILE A 330 -7.66 14.69 -8.81
C ILE A 330 -8.03 15.32 -10.15
N ALA A 331 -9.05 14.81 -10.83
CA ALA A 331 -9.51 15.39 -12.10
C ALA A 331 -9.91 16.88 -11.95
N ARG A 332 -10.65 17.23 -10.91
CA ARG A 332 -11.00 18.63 -10.63
C ARG A 332 -9.80 19.47 -10.20
N TRP A 333 -8.91 18.89 -9.41
CA TRP A 333 -7.70 19.56 -8.92
C TRP A 333 -6.76 19.94 -10.08
N LEU A 334 -6.60 19.06 -11.08
CA LEU A 334 -5.81 19.33 -12.29
C LEU A 334 -6.31 20.55 -13.05
N VAL A 335 -7.62 20.68 -13.21
CA VAL A 335 -8.24 21.83 -13.88
C VAL A 335 -7.97 23.14 -13.11
N ALA A 336 -7.99 23.07 -11.78
CA ALA A 336 -7.76 24.24 -10.91
C ALA A 336 -6.26 24.62 -10.78
N ASN A 337 -5.33 23.72 -11.11
CA ASN A 337 -3.88 23.90 -10.90
C ASN A 337 -3.05 23.64 -12.17
N PRO A 338 -3.26 24.36 -13.27
CA PRO A 338 -2.58 24.10 -14.54
C PRO A 338 -1.05 24.30 -14.50
N ALA A 339 -0.55 25.08 -13.54
CA ALA A 339 0.89 25.33 -13.35
C ALA A 339 1.61 24.23 -12.53
N SER A 340 0.91 23.20 -12.09
CA SER A 340 1.47 22.13 -11.26
C SER A 340 2.50 21.24 -11.98
N GLY A 341 2.59 21.33 -13.31
CA GLY A 341 3.36 20.40 -14.13
C GLY A 341 2.72 19.03 -14.28
N MET A 342 1.44 18.92 -13.91
CA MET A 342 0.61 17.74 -14.08
C MET A 342 -0.31 17.89 -15.29
N GLN A 343 -0.57 16.78 -15.97
CA GLN A 343 -1.49 16.71 -17.11
C GLN A 343 -2.41 15.51 -16.93
N SER A 344 -3.65 15.60 -17.40
CA SER A 344 -4.50 14.40 -17.47
C SER A 344 -3.90 13.39 -18.44
N VAL A 345 -4.08 12.12 -18.17
CA VAL A 345 -3.79 11.08 -19.17
C VAL A 345 -4.85 11.21 -20.25
N SER A 346 -4.45 11.59 -21.46
CA SER A 346 -5.34 11.55 -22.62
C SER A 346 -5.53 10.10 -23.05
N GLU A 347 -6.75 9.69 -23.34
CA GLU A 347 -7.08 8.35 -23.85
C GLU A 347 -6.49 8.11 -25.27
N ASP A 348 -5.85 9.10 -25.89
CA ASP A 348 -5.48 9.13 -27.31
C ASP A 348 -3.97 9.07 -27.60
N GLU A 349 -3.09 8.74 -26.63
CA GLU A 349 -1.68 8.45 -26.96
C GLU A 349 -1.43 6.94 -26.82
N PRO A 350 -1.08 6.24 -27.96
CA PRO A 350 -0.80 4.81 -27.99
C PRO A 350 0.52 4.44 -27.29
#